data_08d9fc7a57d8892d4097ad54af99a6f0
#
_entry.id   08d9fc7a57d8892d4097ad54af99a6f0
#
_cell.length_a   1.000
_cell.length_b   1.000
_cell.length_c   1.000
_cell.angle_alpha   90.00
_cell.angle_beta   90.00
_cell.angle_gamma   90.00
#
_symmetry.space_group_name_H-M   'P 1'
#
loop_
_entity.id
_entity.type
_entity.pdbx_description
1 polymer ?
#
loop_
_entity_poly.entity_id
_entity_poly.type
_entity_poly.pdbx_seq_one_letter_code
_entity_poly.pdbx_strand_id
1 'polypeptide(L)'
;MNKKPLIIGGAVVVVIAAVIAWFIFGKNLDGRIVIPYIAHQKPAVDPHIPNSVPIADKLDEAIFDGLFNVAANPSGITYEDGLGEFMGIDVNNVVTIRLKPREKWHSSFQTVMEDDEISITEKEAVYFSARDLRFTMRRIQRLGSLSPDYVLISQAIKNFEFSGPDDNGEIRFQFDEQRDWKIDEIKEVLSFKILPFTSELNAPQYLTGTGPYISVTQKEDVYYHYQNPDANAHIPMLQLQPFIDNSTYTTELNNGNINTLLSTPFGSLSPILEDKEDFFFKSNISTVFFAVLYNVQRLNADQRRSLRALLDNRKILNRFFKVNTEQQRHIADYKGNRDNYSDYLNYSIFPSSSYYVDEEIVLPLKDAGANNISTLPDTVEIKTCLNYGFREELAALVEILNDPGLFNGKIKATAVNNEEIKRGDYDAVLVPITGYRSNFLFDLYDIFLRQPDFSKHKINLVTDADGRGNRRINPESLQADKNFFRIDLLSQSPERAQFQKLLDYIYGFMSSDEVGDKQAYAQFIDELDQELAMGSWLFSLPSLAYFSTQFDSNSIDLYGVASQLSTIEKWQEKQD
;
A
#
# COMPACT_ATOMS: atom_id res chain seq x y z
N MET A 1 38.32 -62.69 -17.27
CA MET A 1 37.51 -61.54 -17.75
C MET A 1 36.98 -60.77 -16.55
N ASN A 2 37.47 -59.55 -16.34
CA ASN A 2 37.17 -58.74 -15.16
C ASN A 2 35.76 -58.08 -15.26
N LYS A 3 34.81 -58.50 -14.40
CA LYS A 3 33.44 -57.93 -14.33
C LYS A 3 33.32 -56.62 -13.53
N LYS A 4 34.43 -56.01 -13.09
CA LYS A 4 34.43 -54.80 -12.25
C LYS A 4 34.02 -53.48 -12.95
N PRO A 5 34.27 -53.22 -14.22
CA PRO A 5 33.85 -51.95 -14.83
C PRO A 5 32.34 -51.81 -15.06
N LEU A 6 31.59 -52.92 -15.12
CA LEU A 6 30.15 -52.87 -15.37
C LEU A 6 29.34 -52.43 -14.14
N ILE A 7 29.84 -52.74 -12.93
CA ILE A 7 29.17 -52.38 -11.67
C ILE A 7 29.36 -50.90 -11.36
N ILE A 8 30.53 -50.33 -11.67
CA ILE A 8 30.80 -48.88 -11.46
C ILE A 8 29.97 -48.05 -12.41
N GLY A 9 29.84 -48.46 -13.67
CA GLY A 9 28.99 -47.76 -14.65
C GLY A 9 27.50 -47.76 -14.27
N GLY A 10 27.00 -48.87 -13.73
CA GLY A 10 25.63 -48.97 -13.25
C GLY A 10 25.33 -48.09 -12.02
N ALA A 11 26.26 -48.01 -11.07
CA ALA A 11 26.12 -47.18 -9.88
C ALA A 11 26.11 -45.66 -10.24
N VAL A 12 26.97 -45.26 -11.18
CA VAL A 12 27.01 -43.86 -11.66
C VAL A 12 25.72 -43.47 -12.39
N VAL A 13 25.17 -44.37 -13.22
CA VAL A 13 23.88 -44.11 -13.92
C VAL A 13 22.73 -44.04 -12.92
N VAL A 14 22.70 -44.85 -11.88
CA VAL A 14 21.67 -44.82 -10.84
C VAL A 14 21.79 -43.55 -10.00
N VAL A 15 22.99 -43.08 -9.67
CA VAL A 15 23.20 -41.81 -8.96
C VAL A 15 22.81 -40.63 -9.82
N ILE A 16 23.18 -40.63 -11.10
CA ILE A 16 22.76 -39.58 -12.04
C ILE A 16 21.23 -39.60 -12.23
N ALA A 17 20.62 -40.76 -12.37
CA ALA A 17 19.17 -40.91 -12.46
C ALA A 17 18.46 -40.47 -11.18
N ALA A 18 19.03 -40.78 -10.01
CA ALA A 18 18.50 -40.32 -8.71
C ALA A 18 18.65 -38.81 -8.52
N VAL A 19 19.77 -38.23 -8.95
CA VAL A 19 19.98 -36.78 -8.95
C VAL A 19 19.05 -36.09 -9.95
N ILE A 20 18.89 -36.66 -11.16
CA ILE A 20 17.95 -36.14 -12.17
C ILE A 20 16.50 -36.31 -11.66
N ALA A 21 16.15 -37.41 -11.05
CA ALA A 21 14.85 -37.64 -10.44
C ALA A 21 14.62 -36.65 -9.28
N TRP A 22 15.64 -36.40 -8.46
CA TRP A 22 15.55 -35.37 -7.38
C TRP A 22 15.40 -33.95 -7.92
N PHE A 23 16.00 -33.64 -9.08
CA PHE A 23 15.79 -32.35 -9.79
C PHE A 23 14.46 -32.30 -10.56
N ILE A 24 13.91 -33.42 -11.04
CA ILE A 24 12.66 -33.50 -11.81
C ILE A 24 11.44 -33.60 -10.86
N PHE A 25 11.56 -34.32 -9.77
CA PHE A 25 10.56 -34.34 -8.70
C PHE A 25 10.93 -33.20 -7.75
N GLY A 26 10.62 -31.97 -8.15
CA GLY A 26 10.74 -30.79 -7.29
C GLY A 26 10.09 -31.08 -5.93
N LYS A 27 10.54 -30.38 -4.90
CA LYS A 27 9.94 -30.51 -3.57
C LYS A 27 8.43 -30.40 -3.73
N ASN A 28 7.72 -31.43 -3.29
CA ASN A 28 6.27 -31.35 -3.24
C ASN A 28 5.90 -30.29 -2.21
N LEU A 29 5.35 -29.16 -2.70
CA LEU A 29 4.89 -28.05 -1.87
C LEU A 29 3.38 -28.09 -1.64
N ASP A 30 2.74 -29.27 -1.86
CA ASP A 30 1.30 -29.43 -1.63
C ASP A 30 0.94 -29.06 -0.18
N GLY A 31 -0.17 -28.38 -0.02
CA GLY A 31 -0.64 -27.89 1.27
C GLY A 31 0.17 -26.73 1.85
N ARG A 32 1.03 -26.07 1.04
CA ARG A 32 1.90 -25.00 1.51
C ARG A 32 1.88 -23.78 0.60
N ILE A 33 1.89 -22.62 1.23
CA ILE A 33 2.23 -21.33 0.60
C ILE A 33 3.67 -21.04 1.03
N VAL A 34 4.63 -21.02 0.09
CA VAL A 34 6.05 -20.77 0.38
C VAL A 34 6.48 -19.44 -0.23
N ILE A 35 6.76 -18.46 0.63
CA ILE A 35 7.11 -17.08 0.27
C ILE A 35 8.57 -16.81 0.64
N PRO A 36 9.38 -16.20 -0.23
CA PRO A 36 10.77 -15.86 0.07
C PRO A 36 10.87 -14.59 0.91
N TYR A 37 11.92 -14.53 1.74
CA TYR A 37 12.37 -13.28 2.37
C TYR A 37 13.90 -13.22 2.42
N ILE A 38 14.47 -12.01 2.61
CA ILE A 38 15.92 -11.81 2.69
C ILE A 38 16.41 -12.13 4.10
N ALA A 39 17.31 -13.09 4.25
CA ALA A 39 17.70 -13.69 5.53
C ALA A 39 18.23 -12.68 6.59
N HIS A 40 18.88 -11.59 6.17
CA HIS A 40 19.31 -10.54 7.09
C HIS A 40 18.21 -9.53 7.46
N GLN A 41 17.06 -9.59 6.77
CA GLN A 41 15.86 -8.80 7.04
C GLN A 41 14.79 -9.71 7.66
N LYS A 42 15.00 -10.11 8.92
CA LYS A 42 14.05 -11.00 9.60
C LYS A 42 12.70 -10.30 9.76
N PRO A 43 11.61 -10.97 9.40
CA PRO A 43 10.28 -10.40 9.59
C PRO A 43 9.96 -10.30 11.07
N ALA A 44 9.86 -9.08 11.57
CA ALA A 44 9.42 -8.79 12.93
C ALA A 44 8.04 -8.11 12.84
N VAL A 45 6.99 -8.89 13.03
CA VAL A 45 5.62 -8.41 12.82
C VAL A 45 5.20 -7.49 13.95
N ASP A 46 4.83 -6.25 13.60
CA ASP A 46 4.18 -5.29 14.49
C ASP A 46 2.98 -4.67 13.76
N PRO A 47 1.74 -5.01 14.14
CA PRO A 47 0.57 -4.59 13.37
C PRO A 47 0.25 -3.09 13.50
N HIS A 48 0.96 -2.35 14.35
CA HIS A 48 0.70 -0.92 14.57
C HIS A 48 1.84 -0.01 14.10
N ILE A 49 2.97 -0.56 13.66
CA ILE A 49 4.11 0.21 13.15
C ILE A 49 4.48 -0.34 11.77
N PRO A 50 4.49 0.49 10.71
CA PRO A 50 4.94 0.04 9.40
C PRO A 50 6.36 -0.55 9.47
N ASN A 51 6.52 -1.74 8.93
CA ASN A 51 7.80 -2.44 8.95
C ASN A 51 8.63 -2.10 7.71
N SER A 52 9.95 -1.99 7.89
CA SER A 52 10.88 -1.85 6.76
C SER A 52 11.03 -3.14 5.93
N VAL A 53 10.54 -4.27 6.44
CA VAL A 53 10.54 -5.57 5.78
C VAL A 53 9.16 -5.82 5.17
N PRO A 54 9.01 -5.76 3.84
CA PRO A 54 7.68 -5.78 3.19
C PRO A 54 6.82 -7.01 3.52
N ILE A 55 7.45 -8.17 3.75
CA ILE A 55 6.70 -9.38 4.09
C ILE A 55 6.10 -9.31 5.50
N ALA A 56 6.73 -8.61 6.44
CA ALA A 56 6.23 -8.49 7.80
C ALA A 56 4.91 -7.69 7.84
N ASP A 57 4.81 -6.61 7.06
CA ASP A 57 3.57 -5.83 6.96
C ASP A 57 2.42 -6.62 6.30
N LYS A 58 2.76 -7.67 5.54
CA LYS A 58 1.74 -8.52 4.91
C LYS A 58 1.24 -9.61 5.84
N LEU A 59 2.07 -10.05 6.78
CA LEU A 59 1.72 -11.10 7.75
C LEU A 59 0.70 -10.65 8.79
N ASP A 60 0.54 -9.35 9.02
CA ASP A 60 -0.45 -8.84 9.96
C ASP A 60 -1.88 -9.28 9.58
N GLU A 61 -2.21 -9.33 8.28
CA GLU A 61 -3.48 -9.84 7.78
C GLU A 61 -3.66 -11.36 8.00
N ALA A 62 -2.56 -12.11 8.03
CA ALA A 62 -2.61 -13.55 8.27
C ALA A 62 -2.72 -13.90 9.76
N ILE A 63 -2.23 -13.04 10.66
CA ILE A 63 -2.10 -13.33 12.09
C ILE A 63 -3.16 -12.65 12.94
N PHE A 64 -3.58 -11.41 12.59
CA PHE A 64 -4.42 -10.57 13.45
C PHE A 64 -5.74 -10.19 12.79
N ASP A 65 -6.76 -10.02 13.63
CA ASP A 65 -8.01 -9.39 13.25
C ASP A 65 -8.18 -8.03 13.93
N GLY A 66 -8.98 -7.16 13.29
CA GLY A 66 -9.52 -5.95 13.88
C GLY A 66 -10.94 -6.16 14.40
N LEU A 67 -11.59 -5.09 14.88
CA LEU A 67 -13.04 -5.12 15.07
C LEU A 67 -13.75 -5.33 13.72
N PHE A 68 -13.16 -4.77 12.67
CA PHE A 68 -13.55 -4.98 11.28
C PHE A 68 -12.31 -5.36 10.47
N ASN A 69 -12.47 -6.25 9.51
CA ASN A 69 -11.41 -6.68 8.61
C ASN A 69 -11.66 -6.12 7.21
N VAL A 70 -10.58 -5.86 6.48
CA VAL A 70 -10.67 -5.41 5.10
C VAL A 70 -11.24 -6.53 4.24
N ALA A 71 -12.34 -6.22 3.55
CA ALA A 71 -12.94 -7.08 2.55
C ALA A 71 -12.78 -6.42 1.18
N ALA A 72 -11.74 -6.80 0.48
CA ALA A 72 -11.48 -6.26 -0.83
C ALA A 72 -12.35 -6.96 -1.88
N ASN A 73 -12.90 -6.20 -2.81
CA ASN A 73 -13.67 -6.70 -3.94
C ASN A 73 -13.38 -5.86 -5.21
N PRO A 74 -13.76 -6.31 -6.40
CA PRO A 74 -13.46 -5.58 -7.65
C PRO A 74 -14.02 -4.16 -7.72
N SER A 75 -15.03 -3.83 -6.91
CA SER A 75 -15.67 -2.51 -6.89
C SER A 75 -15.08 -1.57 -5.82
N GLY A 76 -14.14 -2.04 -4.99
CA GLY A 76 -13.49 -1.22 -3.97
C GLY A 76 -13.18 -1.98 -2.69
N ILE A 77 -12.76 -1.25 -1.67
CA ILE A 77 -12.57 -1.76 -0.32
C ILE A 77 -13.88 -1.62 0.44
N THR A 78 -14.29 -2.70 1.07
CA THR A 78 -15.33 -2.75 2.07
C THR A 78 -14.76 -3.33 3.37
N TYR A 79 -15.56 -3.34 4.43
CA TYR A 79 -15.12 -3.86 5.72
C TYR A 79 -16.15 -4.88 6.21
N GLU A 80 -15.68 -6.09 6.49
CA GLU A 80 -16.46 -7.16 7.10
C GLU A 80 -16.33 -7.12 8.63
N ASP A 81 -17.29 -7.71 9.32
CA ASP A 81 -17.28 -7.82 10.79
C ASP A 81 -16.21 -8.83 11.23
N GLY A 82 -15.13 -8.33 11.85
CA GLY A 82 -14.07 -9.11 12.47
C GLY A 82 -14.44 -9.54 13.90
N LEU A 83 -13.74 -8.98 14.91
CA LEU A 83 -14.00 -9.21 16.34
C LEU A 83 -15.18 -8.41 16.90
N GLY A 84 -15.79 -7.55 16.09
CA GLY A 84 -16.97 -6.77 16.41
C GLY A 84 -18.05 -6.85 15.34
N GLU A 85 -19.28 -6.54 15.71
CA GLU A 85 -20.44 -6.39 14.84
C GLU A 85 -20.92 -4.94 14.92
N PHE A 86 -21.09 -4.28 13.79
CA PHE A 86 -21.59 -2.91 13.74
C PHE A 86 -23.09 -2.87 14.05
N MET A 87 -23.47 -2.21 15.14
CA MET A 87 -24.87 -2.11 15.58
C MET A 87 -25.55 -0.83 15.12
N GLY A 88 -24.78 0.23 14.88
CA GLY A 88 -25.31 1.51 14.41
C GLY A 88 -24.58 2.72 14.94
N ILE A 89 -25.00 3.88 14.45
CA ILE A 89 -24.59 5.21 14.90
C ILE A 89 -25.84 6.02 15.24
N ASP A 90 -25.81 6.75 16.34
CA ASP A 90 -26.91 7.61 16.74
C ASP A 90 -26.74 9.06 16.26
N VAL A 91 -27.74 9.89 16.50
CA VAL A 91 -27.75 11.31 16.11
C VAL A 91 -26.67 12.18 16.78
N ASN A 92 -26.02 11.67 17.81
CA ASN A 92 -24.92 12.32 18.51
C ASN A 92 -23.56 11.74 18.10
N ASN A 93 -23.50 10.98 17.01
CA ASN A 93 -22.31 10.27 16.55
C ASN A 93 -21.73 9.28 17.58
N VAL A 94 -22.60 8.66 18.38
CA VAL A 94 -22.21 7.54 19.24
C VAL A 94 -22.34 6.24 18.43
N VAL A 95 -21.21 5.64 18.13
CA VAL A 95 -21.10 4.36 17.42
C VAL A 95 -21.19 3.22 18.42
N THR A 96 -22.11 2.29 18.20
CA THR A 96 -22.29 1.09 19.00
C THR A 96 -21.77 -0.13 18.25
N ILE A 97 -20.87 -0.89 18.90
CA ILE A 97 -20.28 -2.13 18.41
C ILE A 97 -20.56 -3.23 19.42
N ARG A 98 -21.08 -4.37 18.98
CA ARG A 98 -21.18 -5.58 19.79
C ARG A 98 -19.91 -6.41 19.63
N LEU A 99 -19.21 -6.69 20.72
CA LEU A 99 -18.05 -7.58 20.68
C LEU A 99 -18.51 -9.02 20.48
N LYS A 100 -17.87 -9.74 19.56
CA LYS A 100 -18.14 -11.16 19.36
C LYS A 100 -17.58 -11.95 20.55
N PRO A 101 -18.41 -12.62 21.33
CA PRO A 101 -17.93 -13.48 22.40
C PRO A 101 -17.39 -14.78 21.80
N ARG A 102 -16.38 -15.37 22.43
CA ARG A 102 -15.81 -16.69 22.10
C ARG A 102 -14.86 -16.74 20.89
N GLU A 103 -14.39 -15.60 20.41
CA GLU A 103 -13.24 -15.60 19.51
C GLU A 103 -11.99 -15.97 20.31
N LYS A 104 -11.30 -17.02 19.91
CA LYS A 104 -10.14 -17.54 20.63
C LYS A 104 -8.85 -16.91 20.14
N TRP A 105 -7.99 -16.56 21.08
CA TRP A 105 -6.61 -16.21 20.76
C TRP A 105 -5.82 -17.43 20.32
N HIS A 106 -4.83 -17.25 19.45
CA HIS A 106 -3.88 -18.30 19.06
C HIS A 106 -3.20 -18.98 20.27
N SER A 107 -3.05 -18.27 21.38
CA SER A 107 -2.54 -18.84 22.63
C SER A 107 -3.41 -19.97 23.21
N SER A 108 -4.65 -20.14 22.76
CA SER A 108 -5.51 -21.28 23.09
C SER A 108 -5.04 -22.58 22.47
N PHE A 109 -4.09 -22.53 21.55
CA PHE A 109 -3.55 -23.67 20.84
C PHE A 109 -2.07 -23.90 21.18
N GLN A 110 -1.66 -25.14 21.20
CA GLN A 110 -0.26 -25.54 21.25
C GLN A 110 0.12 -26.11 19.90
N THR A 111 1.15 -25.55 19.31
CA THR A 111 1.74 -26.06 18.09
C THR A 111 3.00 -26.85 18.42
N VAL A 112 3.15 -28.04 17.83
CA VAL A 112 4.35 -28.88 17.93
C VAL A 112 4.78 -29.22 16.51
N MET A 113 6.07 -29.05 16.22
CA MET A 113 6.67 -29.40 14.95
C MET A 113 7.67 -30.54 15.16
N GLU A 114 7.39 -31.69 14.57
CA GLU A 114 8.25 -32.89 14.59
C GLU A 114 8.45 -33.37 13.14
N ASP A 115 9.70 -33.55 12.72
CA ASP A 115 10.07 -34.05 11.38
C ASP A 115 9.32 -33.40 10.21
N ASP A 116 9.15 -32.03 10.26
CA ASP A 116 8.41 -31.20 9.32
C ASP A 116 6.88 -31.41 9.30
N GLU A 117 6.34 -32.21 10.21
CA GLU A 117 4.91 -32.29 10.48
C GLU A 117 4.53 -31.38 11.64
N ILE A 118 3.46 -30.60 11.44
CA ILE A 118 2.92 -29.69 12.46
C ILE A 118 1.62 -30.28 13.01
N SER A 119 1.60 -30.44 14.32
CA SER A 119 0.40 -30.81 15.06
C SER A 119 -0.08 -29.63 15.90
N ILE A 120 -1.40 -29.45 15.95
CA ILE A 120 -2.05 -28.43 16.78
C ILE A 120 -2.99 -29.14 17.75
N THR A 121 -2.87 -28.78 19.03
CA THR A 121 -3.75 -29.26 20.09
C THR A 121 -4.35 -28.09 20.84
N GLU A 122 -5.65 -28.12 21.10
CA GLU A 122 -6.33 -27.12 21.91
C GLU A 122 -5.91 -27.24 23.38
N LYS A 123 -5.62 -26.11 24.01
CA LYS A 123 -5.37 -25.97 25.46
C LYS A 123 -6.59 -25.34 26.14
N GLU A 124 -6.34 -24.72 27.29
CA GLU A 124 -7.30 -23.85 27.94
C GLU A 124 -7.61 -22.65 27.03
N ALA A 125 -8.87 -22.48 26.68
CA ALA A 125 -9.30 -21.45 25.76
C ALA A 125 -9.16 -20.05 26.38
N VAL A 126 -8.44 -19.17 25.67
CA VAL A 126 -8.31 -17.75 26.01
C VAL A 126 -9.11 -16.95 24.98
N TYR A 127 -10.07 -16.17 25.45
CA TYR A 127 -11.00 -15.47 24.58
C TYR A 127 -10.70 -13.98 24.49
N PHE A 128 -11.00 -13.41 23.34
CA PHE A 128 -11.01 -11.98 23.12
C PHE A 128 -11.99 -11.27 24.07
N SER A 129 -11.61 -10.07 24.49
CA SER A 129 -12.41 -9.25 25.41
C SER A 129 -12.17 -7.75 25.21
N ALA A 130 -13.03 -6.93 25.81
CA ALA A 130 -12.86 -5.47 25.84
C ALA A 130 -11.53 -5.01 26.49
N ARG A 131 -10.87 -5.85 27.30
CA ARG A 131 -9.56 -5.55 27.89
C ARG A 131 -8.46 -5.49 26.82
N ASP A 132 -8.55 -6.38 25.84
CA ASP A 132 -7.61 -6.46 24.73
C ASP A 132 -7.72 -5.21 23.84
N LEU A 133 -8.95 -4.80 23.55
CA LEU A 133 -9.21 -3.57 22.80
C LEU A 133 -8.68 -2.33 23.55
N ARG A 134 -8.92 -2.22 24.89
CA ARG A 134 -8.36 -1.12 25.69
C ARG A 134 -6.83 -1.12 25.71
N PHE A 135 -6.22 -2.30 25.81
CA PHE A 135 -4.77 -2.44 25.74
C PHE A 135 -4.24 -1.94 24.40
N THR A 136 -4.84 -2.39 23.30
CA THR A 136 -4.46 -2.04 21.93
C THR A 136 -4.57 -0.53 21.70
N MET A 137 -5.70 0.08 22.02
CA MET A 137 -5.88 1.53 21.87
C MET A 137 -4.87 2.33 22.69
N ARG A 138 -4.58 1.92 23.93
CA ARG A 138 -3.52 2.57 24.75
C ARG A 138 -2.13 2.43 24.11
N ARG A 139 -1.84 1.27 23.51
CA ARG A 139 -0.58 1.07 22.79
C ARG A 139 -0.48 2.02 21.59
N ILE A 140 -1.51 2.06 20.75
CA ILE A 140 -1.56 2.94 19.59
C ILE A 140 -1.42 4.42 20.03
N GLN A 141 -2.12 4.82 21.07
CA GLN A 141 -2.02 6.18 21.64
C GLN A 141 -0.59 6.52 22.11
N ARG A 142 0.14 5.55 22.68
CA ARG A 142 1.54 5.75 23.12
C ARG A 142 2.51 5.81 21.95
N LEU A 143 2.26 5.08 20.88
CA LEU A 143 3.05 5.14 19.66
C LEU A 143 2.92 6.51 18.95
N GLY A 144 1.75 7.15 19.10
CA GLY A 144 1.50 8.45 18.46
C GLY A 144 1.70 8.35 16.95
N SER A 145 2.34 9.35 16.36
CA SER A 145 2.57 9.45 14.91
C SER A 145 3.43 8.34 14.30
N LEU A 146 3.99 7.43 15.10
CA LEU A 146 4.63 6.21 14.58
C LEU A 146 3.60 5.19 14.08
N SER A 147 2.36 5.28 14.55
CA SER A 147 1.27 4.40 14.14
C SER A 147 0.33 5.14 13.17
N PRO A 148 0.08 4.61 11.96
CA PRO A 148 -0.97 5.12 11.08
C PRO A 148 -2.34 5.11 11.74
N ASP A 149 -2.64 4.10 12.55
CA ASP A 149 -3.91 3.98 13.26
C ASP A 149 -4.13 5.11 14.28
N TYR A 150 -3.04 5.59 14.91
CA TYR A 150 -3.15 6.72 15.83
C TYR A 150 -3.72 7.96 15.14
N VAL A 151 -3.28 8.20 13.91
CA VAL A 151 -3.73 9.35 13.12
C VAL A 151 -5.23 9.23 12.85
N LEU A 152 -5.68 8.05 12.40
CA LEU A 152 -7.11 7.77 12.13
C LEU A 152 -7.97 7.93 13.38
N ILE A 153 -7.61 7.23 14.45
CA ILE A 153 -8.40 7.20 15.69
C ILE A 153 -8.44 8.59 16.35
N SER A 154 -7.31 9.31 16.37
CA SER A 154 -7.23 10.62 17.04
C SER A 154 -8.09 11.70 16.38
N GLN A 155 -8.41 11.53 15.11
CA GLN A 155 -9.30 12.45 14.38
C GLN A 155 -10.77 12.07 14.51
N ALA A 156 -11.02 10.77 14.57
CA ALA A 156 -12.37 10.24 14.53
C ALA A 156 -12.98 10.09 15.93
N ILE A 157 -12.20 9.63 16.92
CA ILE A 157 -12.72 9.22 18.23
C ILE A 157 -12.34 10.22 19.32
N LYS A 158 -13.33 10.76 19.97
CA LYS A 158 -13.14 11.67 21.09
C LYS A 158 -12.43 11.00 22.26
N ASN A 159 -11.40 11.66 22.78
CA ASN A 159 -10.59 11.20 23.90
C ASN A 159 -9.86 9.86 23.71
N PHE A 160 -9.89 9.26 22.51
CA PHE A 160 -9.26 7.96 22.25
C PHE A 160 -9.76 6.84 23.19
N GLU A 161 -11.06 6.84 23.52
CA GLU A 161 -11.66 5.95 24.51
C GLU A 161 -13.01 5.41 24.04
N PHE A 162 -13.45 4.33 24.67
CA PHE A 162 -14.80 3.79 24.53
C PHE A 162 -15.38 3.43 25.88
N SER A 163 -16.70 3.41 25.98
CA SER A 163 -17.44 2.95 27.14
C SER A 163 -17.98 1.53 26.97
N GLY A 164 -18.27 0.83 28.04
CA GLY A 164 -18.74 -0.55 28.05
C GLY A 164 -17.64 -1.58 28.30
N PRO A 165 -17.86 -2.88 28.06
CA PRO A 165 -19.12 -3.41 27.52
C PRO A 165 -20.27 -3.36 28.56
N ASP A 166 -21.50 -3.28 28.05
CA ASP A 166 -22.71 -3.48 28.83
C ASP A 166 -23.09 -4.99 28.91
N ASP A 167 -24.25 -5.30 29.48
CA ASP A 167 -24.72 -6.68 29.66
C ASP A 167 -24.93 -7.43 28.32
N ASN A 168 -25.07 -6.71 27.21
CA ASN A 168 -25.19 -7.27 25.87
C ASN A 168 -23.85 -7.43 25.15
N GLY A 169 -22.73 -7.07 25.78
CA GLY A 169 -21.41 -7.05 25.17
C GLY A 169 -21.18 -5.84 24.27
N GLU A 170 -22.01 -4.82 24.37
CA GLU A 170 -21.92 -3.63 23.52
C GLU A 170 -20.98 -2.60 24.12
N ILE A 171 -20.10 -2.08 23.25
CA ILE A 171 -19.21 -0.94 23.53
C ILE A 171 -19.64 0.25 22.70
N ARG A 172 -19.31 1.46 23.16
CA ARG A 172 -19.69 2.69 22.49
C ARG A 172 -18.51 3.62 22.36
N PHE A 173 -18.32 4.11 21.13
CA PHE A 173 -17.33 5.12 20.78
C PHE A 173 -18.02 6.45 20.51
N GLN A 174 -17.53 7.54 21.07
CA GLN A 174 -17.95 8.87 20.69
C GLN A 174 -17.10 9.34 19.50
N PHE A 175 -17.68 9.39 18.33
CA PHE A 175 -17.07 9.96 17.13
C PHE A 175 -17.21 11.50 17.13
N ASP A 176 -16.42 12.17 16.29
CA ASP A 176 -16.45 13.62 16.15
C ASP A 176 -17.86 14.07 15.72
N GLU A 177 -18.45 14.98 16.52
CA GLU A 177 -19.81 15.50 16.34
C GLU A 177 -19.91 16.52 15.19
N GLN A 178 -18.80 16.98 14.66
CA GLN A 178 -18.76 18.04 13.62
C GLN A 178 -18.87 17.47 12.21
N ARG A 179 -19.05 16.17 12.06
CA ARG A 179 -19.06 15.47 10.81
C ARG A 179 -20.12 14.38 10.79
N ASP A 180 -20.75 14.17 9.65
CA ASP A 180 -21.57 13.00 9.38
C ASP A 180 -20.66 11.82 8.97
N TRP A 181 -20.76 10.70 9.68
CA TRP A 181 -19.92 9.53 9.49
C TRP A 181 -20.63 8.46 8.68
N LYS A 182 -19.97 7.94 7.65
CA LYS A 182 -20.44 6.76 6.91
C LYS A 182 -20.01 5.48 7.61
N ILE A 183 -20.78 4.42 7.38
CA ILE A 183 -20.51 3.11 8.01
C ILE A 183 -19.11 2.61 7.64
N ASP A 184 -18.70 2.71 6.37
CA ASP A 184 -17.39 2.23 5.92
C ASP A 184 -16.25 3.05 6.51
N GLU A 185 -16.42 4.35 6.72
CA GLU A 185 -15.44 5.20 7.37
C GLU A 185 -15.28 4.83 8.86
N ILE A 186 -16.40 4.56 9.54
CA ILE A 186 -16.39 4.10 10.93
C ILE A 186 -15.67 2.76 11.03
N LYS A 187 -16.00 1.82 10.13
CA LYS A 187 -15.38 0.50 10.10
C LYS A 187 -13.88 0.60 9.79
N GLU A 188 -13.46 1.50 8.90
CA GLU A 188 -12.04 1.74 8.62
C GLU A 188 -11.28 2.25 9.85
N VAL A 189 -11.83 3.24 10.55
CA VAL A 189 -11.23 3.77 11.79
C VAL A 189 -11.07 2.68 12.84
N LEU A 190 -11.96 1.70 12.86
CA LEU A 190 -11.99 0.60 13.84
C LEU A 190 -11.39 -0.72 13.30
N SER A 191 -10.71 -0.69 12.14
CA SER A 191 -10.09 -1.87 11.52
C SER A 191 -8.66 -2.13 11.99
N PHE A 192 -8.12 -1.33 12.90
CA PHE A 192 -6.80 -1.58 13.46
C PHE A 192 -6.72 -2.96 14.12
N LYS A 193 -5.59 -3.63 13.94
CA LYS A 193 -5.37 -4.99 14.45
C LYS A 193 -5.32 -5.01 15.97
N ILE A 194 -5.95 -6.01 16.60
CA ILE A 194 -6.07 -6.11 18.05
C ILE A 194 -5.02 -7.07 18.60
N LEU A 195 -4.40 -6.68 19.71
CA LEU A 195 -3.42 -7.46 20.46
C LEU A 195 -4.01 -7.94 21.79
N PRO A 196 -3.64 -9.14 22.28
CA PRO A 196 -4.05 -9.58 23.61
C PRO A 196 -3.45 -8.69 24.70
N PHE A 197 -4.21 -8.39 25.73
CA PHE A 197 -3.78 -7.52 26.84
C PHE A 197 -2.59 -8.08 27.64
N THR A 198 -2.29 -9.36 27.47
CA THR A 198 -1.13 -10.04 28.04
C THR A 198 0.17 -9.76 27.30
N SER A 199 0.10 -9.13 26.14
CA SER A 199 1.27 -8.73 25.35
C SER A 199 2.08 -7.64 26.06
N GLU A 200 3.38 -7.62 25.81
CA GLU A 200 4.22 -6.49 26.21
C GLU A 200 3.96 -5.29 25.29
N LEU A 201 3.97 -4.08 25.87
CA LEU A 201 3.69 -2.85 25.11
C LEU A 201 4.73 -2.56 24.01
N ASN A 202 5.97 -3.00 24.23
CA ASN A 202 7.10 -2.76 23.34
C ASN A 202 7.83 -4.09 23.05
N ALA A 203 7.10 -5.13 22.72
CA ALA A 203 7.72 -6.38 22.28
C ALA A 203 8.48 -6.16 20.95
N PRO A 204 9.56 -6.91 20.70
CA PRO A 204 10.29 -6.82 19.44
C PRO A 204 9.46 -7.35 18.25
N GLN A 205 8.44 -8.15 18.53
CA GLN A 205 7.47 -8.68 17.55
C GLN A 205 6.22 -9.19 18.28
N TYR A 206 5.12 -9.32 17.53
CA TYR A 206 3.86 -9.87 17.99
C TYR A 206 3.47 -11.04 17.09
N LEU A 207 3.18 -12.20 17.69
CA LEU A 207 2.89 -13.44 16.95
C LEU A 207 1.58 -14.10 17.39
N THR A 208 0.85 -13.47 18.32
CA THR A 208 -0.41 -14.00 18.86
C THR A 208 -1.56 -13.10 18.44
N GLY A 209 -2.40 -13.59 17.56
CA GLY A 209 -3.61 -12.95 17.07
C GLY A 209 -4.81 -13.87 17.17
N THR A 210 -5.83 -13.58 16.39
CA THR A 210 -7.05 -14.37 16.18
C THR A 210 -7.23 -14.78 14.73
N GLY A 211 -6.35 -14.31 13.84
CA GLY A 211 -6.44 -14.48 12.40
C GLY A 211 -6.31 -15.93 11.89
N PRO A 212 -6.32 -16.11 10.57
CA PRO A 212 -6.41 -17.43 9.95
C PRO A 212 -5.17 -18.33 10.13
N TYR A 213 -4.03 -17.77 10.53
CA TYR A 213 -2.79 -18.55 10.69
C TYR A 213 -2.12 -18.33 12.04
N ILE A 214 -1.79 -19.42 12.71
CA ILE A 214 -1.07 -19.46 13.99
C ILE A 214 0.42 -19.53 13.74
N SER A 215 1.20 -18.66 14.34
CA SER A 215 2.67 -18.72 14.27
C SER A 215 3.20 -19.94 15.02
N VAL A 216 4.06 -20.72 14.36
CA VAL A 216 4.73 -21.90 14.92
C VAL A 216 6.17 -21.55 15.28
N THR A 217 6.80 -22.35 16.10
CA THR A 217 8.20 -22.15 16.48
C THR A 217 9.10 -22.15 15.25
N GLN A 218 9.97 -21.13 15.18
CA GLN A 218 10.96 -20.99 14.11
C GLN A 218 11.98 -22.14 14.12
N LYS A 219 12.33 -22.64 12.93
CA LYS A 219 13.40 -23.61 12.71
C LYS A 219 14.37 -23.07 11.65
N GLU A 220 15.63 -22.90 11.99
CA GLU A 220 16.70 -22.51 11.04
C GLU A 220 16.38 -21.26 10.18
N ASP A 221 15.84 -20.21 10.80
CA ASP A 221 15.40 -18.97 10.12
C ASP A 221 14.21 -19.17 9.14
N VAL A 222 13.59 -20.35 9.09
CA VAL A 222 12.32 -20.57 8.41
C VAL A 222 11.17 -20.29 9.38
N TYR A 223 10.23 -19.45 8.97
CA TYR A 223 9.06 -19.14 9.77
C TYR A 223 7.88 -19.94 9.24
N TYR A 224 7.19 -20.61 10.16
CA TYR A 224 6.01 -21.41 9.86
C TYR A 224 4.79 -20.82 10.52
N HIS A 225 3.72 -20.70 9.75
CA HIS A 225 2.40 -20.35 10.24
C HIS A 225 1.44 -21.44 9.78
N TYR A 226 0.67 -21.97 10.70
CA TYR A 226 -0.24 -23.08 10.41
C TYR A 226 -1.68 -22.62 10.57
N GLN A 227 -2.55 -23.18 9.75
CA GLN A 227 -3.98 -22.88 9.76
C GLN A 227 -4.55 -22.91 11.18
N ASN A 228 -5.24 -21.84 11.56
CA ASN A 228 -6.03 -21.78 12.78
C ASN A 228 -7.22 -22.76 12.65
N PRO A 229 -7.39 -23.74 13.56
CA PRO A 229 -8.51 -24.69 13.50
C PRO A 229 -9.89 -24.04 13.53
N ASP A 230 -10.00 -22.83 14.08
CA ASP A 230 -11.27 -22.09 14.18
C ASP A 230 -11.51 -21.20 12.94
N ALA A 231 -10.54 -21.09 12.02
CA ALA A 231 -10.64 -20.32 10.77
C ALA A 231 -10.93 -21.19 9.54
N ASN A 232 -11.34 -20.56 8.45
CA ASN A 232 -11.73 -21.24 7.21
C ASN A 232 -10.63 -21.24 6.13
N ALA A 233 -9.35 -21.07 6.50
CA ALA A 233 -8.27 -21.14 5.53
C ALA A 233 -8.22 -22.54 4.87
N HIS A 234 -7.98 -22.57 3.55
CA HIS A 234 -7.99 -23.83 2.79
C HIS A 234 -6.61 -24.46 2.65
N ILE A 235 -5.55 -23.66 2.71
CA ILE A 235 -4.17 -24.15 2.61
C ILE A 235 -3.58 -24.25 4.01
N PRO A 236 -3.13 -25.44 4.44
CA PRO A 236 -2.74 -25.67 5.83
C PRO A 236 -1.56 -24.83 6.32
N MET A 237 -0.58 -24.55 5.47
CA MET A 237 0.69 -23.98 5.91
C MET A 237 1.10 -22.75 5.10
N LEU A 238 1.50 -21.69 5.81
CA LEU A 238 2.23 -20.56 5.27
C LEU A 238 3.66 -20.61 5.79
N GLN A 239 4.63 -20.69 4.87
CA GLN A 239 6.06 -20.80 5.16
C GLN A 239 6.82 -19.61 4.58
N LEU A 240 7.67 -18.97 5.39
CA LEU A 240 8.62 -17.97 4.92
C LEU A 240 10.00 -18.61 4.81
N GLN A 241 10.56 -18.56 3.59
CA GLN A 241 11.83 -19.19 3.26
C GLN A 241 12.94 -18.14 3.14
N PRO A 242 14.07 -18.24 3.89
CA PRO A 242 15.17 -17.28 3.81
C PRO A 242 16.04 -17.49 2.56
N PHE A 243 16.44 -16.37 1.94
CA PHE A 243 17.42 -16.31 0.85
C PHE A 243 18.45 -15.21 1.12
N ILE A 244 19.61 -15.29 0.49
CA ILE A 244 20.70 -14.34 0.69
C ILE A 244 20.29 -12.94 0.17
N ASP A 245 19.69 -12.91 -1.01
CA ASP A 245 19.18 -11.70 -1.64
C ASP A 245 17.97 -12.01 -2.53
N ASN A 246 17.34 -10.99 -3.08
CA ASN A 246 16.14 -11.10 -3.90
C ASN A 246 16.43 -11.40 -5.39
N SER A 247 17.69 -11.39 -5.82
CA SER A 247 18.06 -11.61 -7.23
C SER A 247 17.78 -13.04 -7.70
N THR A 248 17.69 -13.98 -6.75
CA THR A 248 17.45 -15.39 -7.01
C THR A 248 15.96 -15.78 -7.00
N TYR A 249 15.06 -14.92 -6.54
CA TYR A 249 13.65 -15.26 -6.32
C TYR A 249 12.96 -15.83 -7.55
N THR A 250 13.17 -15.24 -8.73
CA THR A 250 12.60 -15.75 -9.97
C THR A 250 13.14 -17.13 -10.33
N THR A 251 14.43 -17.37 -10.06
CA THR A 251 15.07 -18.69 -10.27
C THR A 251 14.51 -19.71 -9.29
N GLU A 252 14.31 -19.34 -8.03
CA GLU A 252 13.79 -20.22 -7.00
C GLU A 252 12.32 -20.59 -7.24
N LEU A 253 11.55 -19.65 -7.78
CA LEU A 253 10.19 -19.91 -8.25
C LEU A 253 10.20 -20.92 -9.42
N ASN A 254 11.09 -20.71 -10.42
CA ASN A 254 11.26 -21.64 -11.54
C ASN A 254 11.71 -23.05 -11.10
N ASN A 255 12.51 -23.13 -10.05
CA ASN A 255 13.02 -24.39 -9.51
C ASN A 255 12.03 -25.11 -8.56
N GLY A 256 10.88 -24.50 -8.27
CA GLY A 256 9.89 -25.04 -7.34
C GLY A 256 10.36 -25.06 -5.87
N ASN A 257 11.33 -24.21 -5.50
CA ASN A 257 11.75 -24.04 -4.10
C ASN A 257 10.85 -23.06 -3.33
N ILE A 258 10.17 -22.19 -4.05
CA ILE A 258 9.07 -21.33 -3.60
C ILE A 258 7.92 -21.48 -4.60
N ASN A 259 6.70 -21.23 -4.19
CA ASN A 259 5.52 -21.31 -5.06
C ASN A 259 4.71 -20.00 -5.09
N THR A 260 5.11 -19.03 -4.29
CA THR A 260 4.46 -17.73 -4.20
C THR A 260 5.51 -16.62 -4.08
N LEU A 261 5.41 -15.61 -4.94
CA LEU A 261 6.24 -14.40 -4.90
C LEU A 261 5.31 -13.18 -4.83
N LEU A 262 5.12 -12.62 -3.65
CA LEU A 262 4.14 -11.54 -3.42
C LEU A 262 4.59 -10.17 -3.92
N SER A 263 5.88 -9.97 -4.14
CA SER A 263 6.39 -8.74 -4.72
C SER A 263 7.57 -9.07 -5.62
N THR A 264 7.50 -8.60 -6.86
CA THR A 264 8.62 -8.73 -7.79
C THR A 264 9.67 -7.69 -7.41
N PRO A 265 10.94 -8.08 -7.21
CA PRO A 265 12.01 -7.13 -6.95
C PRO A 265 12.11 -6.07 -8.05
N PHE A 266 12.36 -4.83 -7.66
CA PHE A 266 12.58 -3.74 -8.60
C PHE A 266 13.71 -4.12 -9.60
N GLY A 267 13.47 -3.94 -10.87
CA GLY A 267 14.38 -4.35 -11.94
C GLY A 267 14.19 -5.77 -12.47
N SER A 268 13.37 -6.61 -11.84
CA SER A 268 13.01 -7.97 -12.29
C SER A 268 11.63 -8.03 -12.94
N LEU A 269 11.12 -6.92 -13.46
CA LEU A 269 9.79 -6.82 -14.06
C LEU A 269 9.72 -7.38 -15.51
N SER A 270 10.86 -7.70 -16.13
CA SER A 270 10.88 -8.37 -17.44
C SER A 270 10.10 -9.69 -17.50
N PRO A 271 9.99 -10.50 -16.43
CA PRO A 271 9.16 -11.70 -16.42
C PRO A 271 7.66 -11.47 -16.63
N ILE A 272 7.14 -10.26 -16.40
CA ILE A 272 5.71 -9.92 -16.60
C ILE A 272 5.26 -10.23 -18.03
N LEU A 273 6.17 -10.16 -18.99
CA LEU A 273 5.90 -10.35 -20.41
C LEU A 273 6.23 -11.76 -20.90
N GLU A 274 6.72 -12.64 -20.04
CA GLU A 274 7.03 -14.02 -20.36
C GLU A 274 5.83 -14.92 -20.08
N ASP A 275 5.33 -15.57 -21.12
CA ASP A 275 4.33 -16.64 -21.03
C ASP A 275 4.99 -17.87 -20.40
N LYS A 276 4.61 -18.23 -19.18
CA LYS A 276 5.16 -19.38 -18.46
C LYS A 276 4.06 -20.38 -18.11
N GLU A 277 4.28 -21.63 -18.48
CA GLU A 277 3.31 -22.71 -18.26
C GLU A 277 3.19 -23.12 -16.78
N ASP A 278 4.25 -22.90 -15.97
CA ASP A 278 4.34 -23.42 -14.60
C ASP A 278 3.79 -22.46 -13.54
N PHE A 279 3.52 -21.21 -13.89
CA PHE A 279 2.91 -20.24 -12.99
C PHE A 279 2.08 -19.21 -13.73
N PHE A 280 1.19 -18.62 -12.94
CA PHE A 280 0.43 -17.45 -13.34
C PHE A 280 0.84 -16.26 -12.47
N PHE A 281 0.52 -15.08 -12.93
CA PHE A 281 0.68 -13.88 -12.13
C PHE A 281 -0.65 -13.16 -11.96
N LYS A 282 -0.72 -12.41 -10.88
CA LYS A 282 -1.78 -11.46 -10.61
C LYS A 282 -1.15 -10.08 -10.52
N SER A 283 -1.74 -9.13 -11.21
CA SER A 283 -1.32 -7.74 -11.13
C SER A 283 -2.48 -6.86 -10.71
N ASN A 284 -2.16 -5.82 -9.96
CA ASN A 284 -3.08 -4.74 -9.72
C ASN A 284 -2.31 -3.42 -9.71
N ILE A 285 -3.00 -2.33 -10.01
CA ILE A 285 -2.42 -1.01 -9.90
C ILE A 285 -2.39 -0.64 -8.42
N SER A 286 -1.18 -0.38 -7.91
CA SER A 286 -1.02 0.09 -6.54
C SER A 286 -1.58 1.49 -6.37
N THR A 287 -2.02 1.83 -5.16
CA THR A 287 -2.34 3.20 -4.78
C THR A 287 -1.09 4.08 -4.61
N VAL A 288 0.10 3.47 -4.60
CA VAL A 288 1.36 4.21 -4.62
C VAL A 288 1.67 4.68 -6.03
N PHE A 289 1.90 5.98 -6.19
CA PHE A 289 2.34 6.54 -7.45
C PHE A 289 3.44 7.58 -7.26
N PHE A 290 4.23 7.84 -8.30
CA PHE A 290 5.25 8.87 -8.30
C PHE A 290 4.74 10.15 -8.92
N ALA A 291 5.14 11.27 -8.31
CA ALA A 291 4.80 12.61 -8.80
C ALA A 291 5.99 13.56 -8.69
N VAL A 292 6.04 14.52 -9.60
CA VAL A 292 6.93 15.68 -9.52
C VAL A 292 6.07 16.90 -9.20
N LEU A 293 6.14 17.39 -7.97
CA LEU A 293 5.34 18.51 -7.45
C LEU A 293 6.07 19.83 -7.68
N TYR A 294 5.41 20.82 -8.28
CA TYR A 294 6.04 22.06 -8.71
C TYR A 294 5.95 23.15 -7.66
N ASN A 295 7.04 23.87 -7.44
CA ASN A 295 7.09 25.03 -6.57
C ASN A 295 6.50 26.25 -7.29
N VAL A 296 5.29 26.65 -6.91
CA VAL A 296 4.55 27.76 -7.55
C VAL A 296 5.16 29.14 -7.28
N GLN A 297 6.10 29.25 -6.34
CA GLN A 297 6.82 30.49 -6.08
C GLN A 297 8.02 30.69 -7.03
N ARG A 298 8.52 29.61 -7.63
CA ARG A 298 9.69 29.64 -8.52
C ARG A 298 9.33 29.47 -10.00
N LEU A 299 8.25 28.73 -10.28
CA LEU A 299 7.77 28.48 -11.63
C LEU A 299 6.41 29.14 -11.83
N ASN A 300 6.29 30.02 -12.79
CA ASN A 300 4.99 30.57 -13.21
C ASN A 300 4.17 29.51 -13.99
N ALA A 301 2.89 29.80 -14.26
CA ALA A 301 1.98 28.84 -14.90
C ALA A 301 2.47 28.34 -16.26
N ASP A 302 3.07 29.22 -17.09
CA ASP A 302 3.58 28.82 -18.41
C ASP A 302 4.79 27.89 -18.29
N GLN A 303 5.68 28.17 -17.33
CA GLN A 303 6.82 27.31 -17.03
C GLN A 303 6.37 25.95 -16.49
N ARG A 304 5.38 25.92 -15.61
CA ARG A 304 4.82 24.67 -15.08
C ARG A 304 4.18 23.83 -16.18
N ARG A 305 3.37 24.45 -17.07
CA ARG A 305 2.80 23.74 -18.24
C ARG A 305 3.87 23.21 -19.17
N SER A 306 4.91 23.98 -19.44
CA SER A 306 6.04 23.55 -20.27
C SER A 306 6.84 22.42 -19.62
N LEU A 307 7.03 22.45 -18.30
CA LEU A 307 7.71 21.38 -17.56
C LEU A 307 6.88 20.09 -17.57
N ARG A 308 5.56 20.19 -17.35
CA ARG A 308 4.65 19.03 -17.44
C ARG A 308 4.70 18.38 -18.84
N ALA A 309 4.74 19.18 -19.89
CA ALA A 309 4.85 18.69 -21.26
C ALA A 309 6.23 18.08 -21.56
N LEU A 310 7.30 18.60 -20.93
CA LEU A 310 8.65 18.04 -21.07
C LEU A 310 8.79 16.68 -20.36
N LEU A 311 8.20 16.54 -19.17
CA LEU A 311 8.23 15.32 -18.36
C LEU A 311 7.20 14.29 -18.90
N ASP A 312 7.51 13.72 -20.06
CA ASP A 312 6.68 12.71 -20.73
C ASP A 312 6.60 11.43 -19.89
N ASN A 313 5.45 11.18 -19.28
CA ASN A 313 5.21 10.06 -18.37
C ASN A 313 5.51 8.71 -19.02
N ARG A 314 5.16 8.53 -20.30
CA ARG A 314 5.39 7.30 -21.03
C ARG A 314 6.88 7.04 -21.25
N LYS A 315 7.65 8.05 -21.59
CA LYS A 315 9.11 7.91 -21.74
C LYS A 315 9.77 7.55 -20.41
N ILE A 316 9.33 8.21 -19.33
CA ILE A 316 9.83 7.93 -17.96
C ILE A 316 9.48 6.50 -17.59
N LEU A 317 8.22 6.08 -17.74
CA LEU A 317 7.75 4.73 -17.43
C LEU A 317 8.53 3.66 -18.19
N ASN A 318 8.67 3.83 -19.51
CA ASN A 318 9.39 2.88 -20.34
C ASN A 318 10.86 2.74 -19.95
N ARG A 319 11.49 3.86 -19.56
CA ARG A 319 12.88 3.85 -19.11
C ARG A 319 13.01 3.22 -17.72
N PHE A 320 12.06 3.48 -16.87
CA PHE A 320 11.99 2.93 -15.51
C PHE A 320 11.90 1.40 -15.52
N PHE A 321 11.00 0.85 -16.31
CA PHE A 321 10.83 -0.60 -16.46
C PHE A 321 11.80 -1.22 -17.48
N LYS A 322 12.70 -0.45 -18.06
CA LYS A 322 13.67 -0.90 -19.09
C LYS A 322 12.98 -1.63 -20.27
N VAL A 323 11.81 -1.15 -20.65
CA VAL A 323 11.02 -1.72 -21.75
C VAL A 323 11.77 -1.51 -23.07
N ASN A 324 12.00 -2.58 -23.85
CA ASN A 324 12.64 -2.47 -25.16
C ASN A 324 11.68 -1.95 -26.25
N THR A 325 12.20 -1.63 -27.43
CA THR A 325 11.40 -1.02 -28.50
C THR A 325 10.27 -1.93 -29.01
N GLU A 326 10.46 -3.25 -28.99
CA GLU A 326 9.43 -4.21 -29.40
C GLU A 326 8.32 -4.29 -28.35
N GLN A 327 8.68 -4.37 -27.09
CA GLN A 327 7.74 -4.33 -25.97
C GLN A 327 6.97 -3.01 -25.93
N GLN A 328 7.61 -1.88 -26.24
CA GLN A 328 6.94 -0.58 -26.35
C GLN A 328 5.84 -0.56 -27.43
N ARG A 329 6.05 -1.25 -28.56
CA ARG A 329 5.02 -1.37 -29.61
C ARG A 329 3.82 -2.17 -29.11
N HIS A 330 4.06 -3.30 -28.47
CA HIS A 330 2.98 -4.12 -27.88
C HIS A 330 2.18 -3.34 -26.83
N ILE A 331 2.85 -2.56 -25.99
CA ILE A 331 2.20 -1.71 -24.99
C ILE A 331 1.29 -0.66 -25.64
N ALA A 332 1.71 -0.07 -26.76
CA ALA A 332 0.92 0.96 -27.45
C ALA A 332 -0.37 0.43 -28.08
N ASP A 333 -0.37 -0.84 -28.51
CA ASP A 333 -1.45 -1.45 -29.27
C ASP A 333 -2.44 -2.25 -28.41
N TYR A 334 -2.14 -2.50 -27.15
CA TYR A 334 -2.89 -3.40 -26.29
C TYR A 334 -4.00 -2.65 -25.52
N LYS A 335 -5.22 -2.77 -26.02
CA LYS A 335 -6.41 -2.28 -25.31
C LYS A 335 -7.03 -3.42 -24.52
N GLY A 336 -7.02 -3.32 -23.20
CA GLY A 336 -7.91 -4.10 -22.34
C GLY A 336 -7.29 -5.24 -21.54
N ASN A 337 -5.97 -5.38 -21.47
CA ASN A 337 -5.34 -6.32 -20.56
C ASN A 337 -4.51 -5.55 -19.52
N ARG A 338 -4.75 -5.81 -18.23
CA ARG A 338 -4.06 -5.18 -17.10
C ARG A 338 -2.55 -5.43 -17.05
N ASP A 339 -2.03 -6.26 -17.94
CA ASP A 339 -0.62 -6.60 -18.08
C ASP A 339 0.16 -5.60 -18.93
N ASN A 340 -0.49 -4.51 -19.31
CA ASN A 340 0.11 -3.47 -20.12
C ASN A 340 0.68 -2.37 -19.22
N TYR A 341 1.97 -2.03 -19.36
CA TYR A 341 2.60 -0.94 -18.60
C TYR A 341 1.88 0.40 -18.75
N SER A 342 1.18 0.64 -19.86
CA SER A 342 0.41 1.88 -20.06
C SER A 342 -0.71 2.06 -19.04
N ASP A 343 -1.21 0.98 -18.45
CA ASP A 343 -2.25 1.04 -17.42
C ASP A 343 -1.74 1.62 -16.09
N TYR A 344 -0.43 1.67 -15.90
CA TYR A 344 0.20 2.29 -14.74
C TYR A 344 0.44 3.79 -14.90
N LEU A 345 0.24 4.34 -16.12
CA LEU A 345 0.41 5.78 -16.36
C LEU A 345 -0.67 6.59 -15.65
N ASN A 346 -0.23 7.63 -14.97
CA ASN A 346 -1.12 8.62 -14.39
C ASN A 346 -1.06 9.92 -15.19
N TYR A 347 -2.21 10.55 -15.36
CA TYR A 347 -2.36 11.84 -16.05
C TYR A 347 -3.13 12.85 -15.20
N SER A 348 -3.53 12.44 -14.03
CA SER A 348 -4.32 13.17 -13.07
C SER A 348 -3.71 13.05 -11.67
N ILE A 349 -4.07 13.96 -10.82
CA ILE A 349 -3.90 13.89 -9.37
C ILE A 349 -4.46 12.59 -8.79
N PHE A 350 -5.56 12.12 -9.38
CA PHE A 350 -6.20 10.88 -9.00
C PHE A 350 -5.64 9.75 -9.86
N PRO A 351 -4.92 8.77 -9.27
CA PRO A 351 -4.46 7.62 -10.01
C PRO A 351 -5.64 6.76 -10.50
N SER A 352 -5.43 6.04 -11.60
CA SER A 352 -6.44 5.14 -12.17
C SER A 352 -6.92 4.04 -11.22
N SER A 353 -6.15 3.76 -10.16
CA SER A 353 -6.53 2.85 -9.07
C SER A 353 -7.47 3.49 -8.04
N SER A 354 -7.71 4.79 -8.11
CA SER A 354 -8.63 5.49 -7.21
C SER A 354 -10.07 5.23 -7.60
N TYR A 355 -10.85 4.63 -6.71
CA TYR A 355 -12.25 4.32 -7.00
C TYR A 355 -13.21 5.52 -6.86
N TYR A 356 -12.72 6.69 -6.48
CA TYR A 356 -13.50 7.94 -6.54
C TYR A 356 -13.56 8.54 -7.94
N VAL A 357 -12.75 8.04 -8.84
CA VAL A 357 -12.64 8.56 -10.19
C VAL A 357 -13.12 7.49 -11.14
N ASP A 358 -14.25 7.75 -11.78
CA ASP A 358 -14.68 6.98 -12.92
C ASP A 358 -13.62 7.12 -14.03
N GLU A 359 -13.23 6.01 -14.69
CA GLU A 359 -12.26 6.04 -15.80
C GLU A 359 -12.64 7.05 -16.91
N GLU A 360 -13.92 7.38 -17.03
CA GLU A 360 -14.43 8.40 -17.94
C GLU A 360 -14.12 9.84 -17.50
N ILE A 361 -13.85 10.06 -16.19
CA ILE A 361 -13.63 11.39 -15.61
C ILE A 361 -12.14 11.77 -15.66
N VAL A 362 -11.23 10.80 -15.64
CA VAL A 362 -9.79 11.04 -15.80
C VAL A 362 -9.52 11.46 -17.23
N LEU A 363 -9.57 12.75 -17.48
CA LEU A 363 -9.20 13.30 -18.78
C LEU A 363 -7.70 13.10 -18.98
N PRO A 364 -7.28 12.33 -20.01
CA PRO A 364 -5.86 12.29 -20.36
C PRO A 364 -5.40 13.73 -20.57
N LEU A 365 -4.21 14.07 -20.06
CA LEU A 365 -3.59 15.37 -20.34
C LEU A 365 -3.67 15.58 -21.86
N LYS A 366 -4.55 16.46 -22.30
CA LYS A 366 -4.59 16.87 -23.69
C LYS A 366 -3.20 17.39 -24.00
N ASP A 367 -2.61 16.93 -25.10
CA ASP A 367 -1.32 17.39 -25.56
C ASP A 367 -1.27 18.90 -25.36
N ALA A 368 -0.53 19.33 -24.35
CA ALA A 368 -0.33 20.75 -24.09
C ALA A 368 0.30 21.29 -25.34
N GLY A 369 -0.41 22.14 -26.04
CA GLY A 369 0.00 22.62 -27.35
C GLY A 369 1.45 23.05 -27.37
N ALA A 370 2.13 22.67 -28.41
CA ALA A 370 3.53 22.88 -28.78
C ALA A 370 4.44 23.31 -27.62
N ASN A 371 5.19 22.33 -27.10
CA ASN A 371 6.19 22.45 -26.04
C ASN A 371 7.05 23.71 -26.20
N ASN A 372 6.73 24.77 -25.52
CA ASN A 372 7.58 25.95 -25.56
C ASN A 372 8.68 25.82 -24.49
N ILE A 373 9.61 24.87 -24.72
CA ILE A 373 10.78 24.62 -23.86
C ILE A 373 11.56 25.91 -23.58
N SER A 374 11.43 26.92 -24.44
CA SER A 374 12.11 28.22 -24.28
C SER A 374 11.58 29.05 -23.11
N THR A 375 10.41 28.73 -22.55
CA THR A 375 9.88 29.41 -21.35
C THR A 375 10.53 28.88 -20.05
N LEU A 376 11.10 27.67 -20.08
CA LEU A 376 11.75 27.08 -18.93
C LEU A 376 13.07 27.78 -18.58
N PRO A 377 13.48 27.78 -17.31
CA PRO A 377 14.82 28.13 -16.92
C PRO A 377 15.87 27.32 -17.70
N ASP A 378 17.11 27.80 -17.72
CA ASP A 378 18.21 27.05 -18.35
C ASP A 378 18.36 25.67 -17.74
N THR A 379 18.14 25.56 -16.46
CA THR A 379 18.11 24.30 -15.71
C THR A 379 16.95 24.33 -14.71
N VAL A 380 16.16 23.27 -14.69
CA VAL A 380 15.10 23.04 -13.70
C VAL A 380 15.66 22.10 -12.63
N GLU A 381 15.69 22.56 -11.39
CA GLU A 381 16.19 21.79 -10.25
C GLU A 381 15.06 20.96 -9.61
N ILE A 382 15.17 19.62 -9.75
CA ILE A 382 14.26 18.65 -9.11
C ILE A 382 15.01 18.00 -7.94
N LYS A 383 14.45 18.08 -6.74
CA LYS A 383 15.02 17.42 -5.56
C LYS A 383 14.15 16.25 -5.11
N THR A 384 14.76 15.26 -4.48
CA THR A 384 14.06 14.18 -3.78
C THR A 384 14.79 13.81 -2.50
N CYS A 385 14.11 13.14 -1.58
CA CYS A 385 14.73 12.55 -0.40
C CYS A 385 14.50 11.04 -0.39
N LEU A 386 15.58 10.27 -0.42
CA LEU A 386 15.49 8.80 -0.45
C LEU A 386 14.89 8.18 0.82
N ASN A 387 14.69 9.00 1.86
CA ASN A 387 14.01 8.58 3.09
C ASN A 387 12.48 8.72 3.02
N TYR A 388 11.93 9.15 1.87
CA TYR A 388 10.47 9.16 1.66
C TYR A 388 9.86 7.78 1.42
N GLY A 389 10.67 6.73 1.43
CA GLY A 389 10.31 5.38 1.00
C GLY A 389 10.68 5.13 -0.47
N PHE A 390 10.57 3.89 -0.91
CA PHE A 390 10.86 3.50 -2.31
C PHE A 390 12.25 3.98 -2.79
N ARG A 391 13.26 3.72 -1.97
CA ARG A 391 14.61 4.26 -2.15
C ARG A 391 15.24 3.92 -3.49
N GLU A 392 15.09 2.66 -3.94
CA GLU A 392 15.66 2.16 -5.20
C GLU A 392 14.95 2.80 -6.40
N GLU A 393 13.63 2.90 -6.32
CA GLU A 393 12.79 3.50 -7.34
C GLU A 393 13.06 5.00 -7.49
N LEU A 394 13.17 5.72 -6.38
CA LEU A 394 13.51 7.14 -6.40
C LEU A 394 14.91 7.38 -6.95
N ALA A 395 15.89 6.52 -6.62
CA ALA A 395 17.24 6.62 -7.15
C ALA A 395 17.24 6.39 -8.68
N ALA A 396 16.50 5.38 -9.17
CA ALA A 396 16.36 5.13 -10.59
C ALA A 396 15.66 6.30 -11.32
N LEU A 397 14.63 6.90 -10.71
CA LEU A 397 13.97 8.07 -11.29
C LEU A 397 14.89 9.28 -11.35
N VAL A 398 15.76 9.48 -10.35
CA VAL A 398 16.79 10.54 -10.39
C VAL A 398 17.73 10.34 -11.58
N GLU A 399 18.18 9.12 -11.85
CA GLU A 399 19.03 8.81 -13.01
C GLU A 399 18.29 9.08 -14.34
N ILE A 400 17.02 8.65 -14.44
CA ILE A 400 16.19 8.86 -15.63
C ILE A 400 15.96 10.35 -15.90
N LEU A 401 15.66 11.13 -14.85
CA LEU A 401 15.43 12.56 -14.98
C LEU A 401 16.69 13.34 -15.40
N ASN A 402 17.87 12.82 -15.08
CA ASN A 402 19.15 13.38 -15.52
C ASN A 402 19.59 12.92 -16.91
N ASP A 403 18.84 12.03 -17.59
CA ASP A 403 19.19 11.58 -18.93
C ASP A 403 19.04 12.73 -19.96
N PRO A 404 20.15 13.27 -20.50
CA PRO A 404 20.07 14.39 -21.44
C PRO A 404 19.38 14.03 -22.75
N GLY A 405 19.33 12.74 -23.09
CA GLY A 405 18.63 12.24 -24.28
C GLY A 405 17.12 12.32 -24.16
N LEU A 406 16.58 12.28 -22.94
CA LEU A 406 15.14 12.38 -22.67
C LEU A 406 14.65 13.83 -22.53
N PHE A 407 15.44 14.71 -21.89
CA PHE A 407 14.98 16.03 -21.47
C PHE A 407 15.86 17.18 -21.97
N ASN A 408 16.65 16.95 -23.02
CA ASN A 408 17.53 17.97 -23.64
C ASN A 408 18.48 18.65 -22.63
N GLY A 409 18.89 17.96 -21.57
CA GLY A 409 19.73 18.50 -20.51
C GLY A 409 19.09 19.62 -19.68
N LYS A 410 17.77 19.81 -19.77
CA LYS A 410 17.04 20.85 -19.04
C LYS A 410 16.77 20.50 -17.59
N ILE A 411 16.85 19.22 -17.21
CA ILE A 411 16.55 18.75 -15.86
C ILE A 411 17.86 18.43 -15.11
N LYS A 412 17.92 18.86 -13.87
CA LYS A 412 18.92 18.45 -12.89
C LYS A 412 18.23 17.89 -11.66
N ALA A 413 18.16 16.57 -11.57
CA ALA A 413 17.57 15.86 -10.45
C ALA A 413 18.66 15.46 -9.44
N THR A 414 18.40 15.67 -8.14
CA THR A 414 19.35 15.34 -7.06
C THR A 414 18.65 14.75 -5.86
N ALA A 415 19.24 13.69 -5.29
CA ALA A 415 18.82 13.16 -4.01
C ALA A 415 19.52 13.96 -2.89
N VAL A 416 18.73 14.52 -1.98
CA VAL A 416 19.20 15.37 -0.88
C VAL A 416 18.59 14.92 0.45
N ASN A 417 19.04 15.47 1.56
CA ASN A 417 18.40 15.23 2.84
C ASN A 417 17.11 16.07 2.99
N ASN A 418 16.25 15.67 3.90
CA ASN A 418 14.98 16.35 4.12
C ASN A 418 15.13 17.82 4.56
N GLU A 419 16.19 18.16 5.29
CA GLU A 419 16.47 19.54 5.73
C GLU A 419 16.77 20.50 4.56
N GLU A 420 17.35 19.97 3.48
CA GLU A 420 17.55 20.77 2.26
C GLU A 420 16.25 21.03 1.52
N ILE A 421 15.34 20.04 1.49
CA ILE A 421 14.00 20.23 0.89
C ILE A 421 13.20 21.24 1.68
N LYS A 422 13.25 21.20 3.01
CA LYS A 422 12.56 22.17 3.88
C LYS A 422 12.95 23.63 3.61
N ARG A 423 14.16 23.90 3.12
CA ARG A 423 14.59 25.26 2.74
C ARG A 423 13.80 25.83 1.57
N GLY A 424 13.16 25.00 0.76
CA GLY A 424 12.36 25.44 -0.39
C GLY A 424 13.20 25.83 -1.63
N ASP A 425 14.50 25.53 -1.63
CA ASP A 425 15.41 25.82 -2.75
C ASP A 425 15.34 24.72 -3.81
N TYR A 426 14.18 24.65 -4.50
CA TYR A 426 13.94 23.72 -5.60
C TYR A 426 12.87 24.29 -6.53
N ASP A 427 12.91 23.91 -7.80
CA ASP A 427 11.84 24.19 -8.74
C ASP A 427 10.73 23.14 -8.67
N ALA A 428 11.11 21.90 -8.33
CA ALA A 428 10.17 20.80 -8.10
C ALA A 428 10.72 19.76 -7.13
N VAL A 429 9.81 18.94 -6.58
CA VAL A 429 10.18 17.79 -5.71
C VAL A 429 9.58 16.52 -6.29
N LEU A 430 10.42 15.50 -6.49
CA LEU A 430 10.01 14.15 -6.83
C LEU A 430 9.66 13.40 -5.54
N VAL A 431 8.45 12.86 -5.48
CA VAL A 431 7.93 12.14 -4.30
C VAL A 431 7.14 10.89 -4.68
N PRO A 432 7.15 9.86 -3.84
CA PRO A 432 6.11 8.84 -3.84
C PRO A 432 4.89 9.39 -3.11
N ILE A 433 3.72 9.14 -3.64
CA ILE A 433 2.43 9.40 -3.00
C ILE A 433 1.85 8.05 -2.59
N THR A 434 1.55 7.88 -1.31
CA THR A 434 1.17 6.58 -0.75
C THR A 434 -0.23 6.55 -0.15
N GLY A 435 -0.97 7.63 -0.24
CA GLY A 435 -2.11 7.90 0.61
C GLY A 435 -3.49 7.65 0.00
N TYR A 436 -3.62 7.17 -1.24
CA TYR A 436 -4.94 6.89 -1.82
C TYR A 436 -5.50 5.58 -1.28
N ARG A 437 -6.02 5.64 -0.06
CA ARG A 437 -6.83 4.59 0.52
C ARG A 437 -8.32 4.85 0.23
N SER A 438 -9.18 3.94 0.65
CA SER A 438 -10.61 4.17 0.67
C SER A 438 -10.98 5.37 1.55
N ASN A 439 -10.16 5.67 2.53
CA ASN A 439 -10.34 6.80 3.41
C ASN A 439 -9.77 8.08 2.82
N PHE A 440 -10.64 8.86 2.27
CA PHE A 440 -10.40 10.18 1.71
C PHE A 440 -9.99 11.26 2.74
N LEU A 441 -9.98 10.98 4.04
CA LEU A 441 -9.47 11.93 5.04
C LEU A 441 -8.00 12.30 4.81
N PHE A 442 -7.24 11.40 4.18
CA PHE A 442 -5.80 11.54 4.04
C PHE A 442 -5.32 11.81 2.62
N ASP A 443 -6.07 11.38 1.61
CA ASP A 443 -5.58 11.27 0.25
C ASP A 443 -5.13 12.60 -0.33
N LEU A 444 -6.02 13.57 -0.38
CA LEU A 444 -5.66 14.89 -0.88
C LEU A 444 -4.84 15.71 0.12
N TYR A 445 -4.96 15.46 1.42
CA TYR A 445 -4.12 16.11 2.42
C TYR A 445 -2.66 15.74 2.27
N ASP A 446 -2.34 14.47 2.06
CA ASP A 446 -0.95 14.05 1.91
C ASP A 446 -0.31 14.68 0.67
N ILE A 447 -1.06 14.86 -0.40
CA ILE A 447 -0.58 15.50 -1.62
C ILE A 447 -0.38 17.00 -1.44
N PHE A 448 -1.42 17.71 -0.99
CA PHE A 448 -1.44 19.17 -1.00
C PHE A 448 -0.94 19.81 0.28
N LEU A 449 -1.17 19.17 1.40
CA LEU A 449 -0.96 19.78 2.71
C LEU A 449 0.17 19.10 3.50
N ARG A 450 0.47 17.84 3.19
CA ARG A 450 1.52 17.02 3.82
C ARG A 450 1.61 17.20 5.33
N GLN A 451 0.50 17.07 5.98
CA GLN A 451 0.42 17.13 7.43
C GLN A 451 0.14 15.74 8.00
N PRO A 452 1.17 14.90 8.21
CA PRO A 452 0.98 13.54 8.68
C PRO A 452 0.51 13.47 10.15
N ASP A 453 0.55 14.57 10.87
CA ASP A 453 0.15 14.64 12.28
C ASP A 453 -1.00 15.65 12.47
N PHE A 454 -2.19 15.23 12.14
CA PHE A 454 -3.39 16.04 12.30
C PHE A 454 -3.71 16.33 13.76
N SER A 455 -3.23 15.53 14.72
CA SER A 455 -3.47 15.76 16.13
C SER A 455 -2.87 17.06 16.65
N LYS A 456 -1.79 17.53 16.00
CA LYS A 456 -1.06 18.76 16.38
C LYS A 456 -1.38 19.95 15.49
N HIS A 457 -1.91 19.73 14.30
CA HIS A 457 -2.14 20.75 13.31
C HIS A 457 -3.59 20.72 12.82
N LYS A 458 -4.49 21.26 13.65
CA LYS A 458 -5.83 21.58 13.15
C LYS A 458 -5.66 22.48 11.95
N ILE A 459 -6.17 22.02 10.80
CA ILE A 459 -6.30 22.90 9.64
C ILE A 459 -7.14 24.08 10.10
N ASN A 460 -6.57 25.27 10.04
CA ASN A 460 -7.32 26.46 10.39
C ASN A 460 -8.34 26.71 9.29
N LEU A 461 -9.56 26.30 9.57
CA LEU A 461 -10.70 26.66 8.76
C LEU A 461 -11.09 28.09 9.11
N VAL A 462 -11.12 28.95 8.10
CA VAL A 462 -11.68 30.29 8.22
C VAL A 462 -13.13 30.27 7.76
N THR A 463 -13.97 30.99 8.46
CA THR A 463 -15.34 31.25 8.03
C THR A 463 -15.34 32.43 7.05
N ASP A 464 -16.09 32.33 5.97
CA ASP A 464 -16.23 33.41 5.01
C ASP A 464 -16.67 34.71 5.68
N ALA A 465 -16.11 35.83 5.23
CA ALA A 465 -16.40 37.17 5.75
C ALA A 465 -17.86 37.61 5.54
N ASP A 466 -18.60 36.90 4.67
CA ASP A 466 -20.02 37.17 4.37
C ASP A 466 -20.99 36.55 5.39
N GLY A 467 -20.48 35.85 6.43
CA GLY A 467 -21.27 35.33 7.52
C GLY A 467 -22.17 34.14 7.18
N ARG A 468 -22.03 33.53 5.99
CA ARG A 468 -22.83 32.38 5.56
C ARG A 468 -22.37 31.06 6.19
N GLY A 469 -21.32 31.10 6.99
CA GLY A 469 -20.85 29.93 7.76
C GLY A 469 -20.04 28.92 6.96
N ASN A 470 -19.74 29.18 5.68
CA ASN A 470 -18.91 28.29 4.88
C ASN A 470 -17.48 28.26 5.42
N ARG A 471 -17.01 27.05 5.71
CA ARG A 471 -15.63 26.83 6.17
C ARG A 471 -14.74 26.58 4.95
N ARG A 472 -13.52 27.13 4.97
CA ARG A 472 -12.51 26.88 3.95
C ARG A 472 -11.11 26.81 4.56
N ILE A 473 -10.20 26.15 3.85
CA ILE A 473 -8.79 26.04 4.26
C ILE A 473 -8.13 27.42 4.15
N ASN A 474 -7.48 27.86 5.24
CA ASN A 474 -6.64 29.05 5.20
C ASN A 474 -5.23 28.69 4.66
N PRO A 475 -4.83 29.15 3.47
CA PRO A 475 -3.51 28.85 2.92
C PRO A 475 -2.36 29.27 3.82
N GLU A 476 -2.49 30.39 4.54
CA GLU A 476 -1.45 30.93 5.42
C GLU A 476 -1.23 30.07 6.68
N SER A 477 -2.14 29.14 6.96
CA SER A 477 -1.99 28.19 8.06
C SER A 477 -1.19 26.94 7.69
N LEU A 478 -0.89 26.74 6.40
CA LEU A 478 -0.15 25.59 5.93
C LEU A 478 1.32 25.70 6.33
N GLN A 479 1.92 24.59 6.73
CA GLN A 479 3.34 24.57 7.11
C GLN A 479 4.23 24.59 5.87
N ALA A 480 5.06 25.61 5.76
CA ALA A 480 5.95 25.84 4.62
C ALA A 480 6.91 24.68 4.35
N ASP A 481 7.38 24.01 5.40
CA ASP A 481 8.34 22.90 5.31
C ASP A 481 7.73 21.57 4.90
N LYS A 482 6.40 21.49 4.82
CA LYS A 482 5.63 20.31 4.42
C LYS A 482 4.86 20.48 3.14
N ASN A 483 4.68 21.72 2.70
CA ASN A 483 3.97 22.06 1.47
C ASN A 483 4.94 22.23 0.30
N PHE A 484 5.16 21.19 -0.47
CA PHE A 484 6.11 21.23 -1.59
C PHE A 484 5.69 22.15 -2.73
N PHE A 485 4.40 22.44 -2.86
CA PHE A 485 3.91 23.44 -3.81
C PHE A 485 4.21 24.87 -3.38
N ARG A 486 4.47 25.12 -2.11
CA ARG A 486 4.68 26.44 -1.51
C ARG A 486 3.47 27.36 -1.66
N ILE A 487 2.27 26.80 -1.58
CA ILE A 487 1.01 27.56 -1.56
C ILE A 487 0.74 28.28 -0.24
N ASP A 488 1.55 28.05 0.79
CA ASP A 488 1.58 28.82 2.03
C ASP A 488 1.87 30.32 1.79
N LEU A 489 2.55 30.65 0.69
CA LEU A 489 2.90 32.03 0.31
C LEU A 489 1.92 32.66 -0.71
N LEU A 490 0.73 32.13 -0.85
CA LEU A 490 -0.25 32.57 -1.87
C LEU A 490 -0.70 34.03 -1.78
N SER A 491 -0.60 34.64 -0.62
CA SER A 491 -0.97 36.09 -0.47
C SER A 491 -0.24 37.01 -1.44
N GLN A 492 0.90 36.57 -1.97
CA GLN A 492 1.76 37.33 -2.90
C GLN A 492 1.65 36.82 -4.35
N SER A 493 0.87 35.79 -4.63
CA SER A 493 0.76 35.21 -5.97
C SER A 493 -0.34 35.86 -6.81
N PRO A 494 -0.11 36.12 -8.11
CA PRO A 494 -1.17 36.54 -9.03
C PRO A 494 -2.24 35.45 -9.22
N GLU A 495 -1.92 34.20 -8.97
CA GLU A 495 -2.81 33.05 -9.08
C GLU A 495 -3.54 32.70 -7.76
N ARG A 496 -3.54 33.63 -6.78
CA ARG A 496 -4.13 33.41 -5.44
C ARG A 496 -5.57 32.92 -5.50
N ALA A 497 -6.37 33.49 -6.38
CA ALA A 497 -7.79 33.13 -6.46
C ALA A 497 -8.00 31.67 -6.94
N GLN A 498 -7.22 31.22 -7.93
CA GLN A 498 -7.29 29.87 -8.46
C GLN A 498 -6.81 28.86 -7.43
N PHE A 499 -5.72 29.13 -6.72
CA PHE A 499 -5.25 28.26 -5.65
C PHE A 499 -6.21 28.19 -4.46
N GLN A 500 -6.85 29.32 -4.11
CA GLN A 500 -7.90 29.28 -3.08
C GLN A 500 -9.07 28.42 -3.53
N LYS A 501 -9.48 28.53 -4.78
CA LYS A 501 -10.54 27.69 -5.36
C LYS A 501 -10.16 26.21 -5.33
N LEU A 502 -8.89 25.88 -5.61
CA LEU A 502 -8.39 24.50 -5.49
C LEU A 502 -8.52 23.99 -4.05
N LEU A 503 -8.10 24.79 -3.06
CA LEU A 503 -8.24 24.41 -1.65
C LEU A 503 -9.71 24.26 -1.23
N ASP A 504 -10.59 25.12 -1.76
CA ASP A 504 -12.03 25.03 -1.51
C ASP A 504 -12.63 23.75 -2.10
N TYR A 505 -12.17 23.31 -3.28
CA TYR A 505 -12.58 22.04 -3.88
C TYR A 505 -12.01 20.82 -3.13
N ILE A 506 -10.76 20.89 -2.67
CA ILE A 506 -10.17 19.86 -1.83
C ILE A 506 -10.97 19.71 -0.54
N TYR A 507 -11.33 20.82 0.09
CA TYR A 507 -12.17 20.81 1.28
C TYR A 507 -13.57 20.25 1.00
N GLY A 508 -14.18 20.63 -0.14
CA GLY A 508 -15.45 20.11 -0.59
C GLY A 508 -15.41 18.60 -0.81
N PHE A 509 -14.40 18.08 -1.51
CA PHE A 509 -14.19 16.65 -1.71
C PHE A 509 -14.11 15.91 -0.37
N MET A 510 -13.37 16.46 0.59
CA MET A 510 -13.14 15.82 1.88
C MET A 510 -14.33 15.88 2.81
N SER A 511 -15.14 16.95 2.72
CA SER A 511 -16.32 17.14 3.57
C SER A 511 -17.61 16.60 2.96
N SER A 512 -17.57 16.10 1.73
CA SER A 512 -18.75 15.53 1.07
C SER A 512 -19.04 14.11 1.55
N ASP A 513 -20.30 13.81 1.76
CA ASP A 513 -20.76 12.52 2.22
C ASP A 513 -21.22 11.61 1.08
N GLU A 514 -21.66 12.20 -0.02
CA GLU A 514 -22.13 11.47 -1.19
C GLU A 514 -21.01 11.17 -2.18
N VAL A 515 -20.94 9.94 -2.69
CA VAL A 515 -19.94 9.52 -3.70
C VAL A 515 -20.03 10.39 -4.94
N GLY A 516 -21.24 10.72 -5.39
CA GLY A 516 -21.45 11.60 -6.55
C GLY A 516 -20.89 12.99 -6.36
N ASP A 517 -21.01 13.58 -5.17
CA ASP A 517 -20.43 14.89 -4.85
C ASP A 517 -18.90 14.81 -4.83
N LYS A 518 -18.32 13.73 -4.29
CA LYS A 518 -16.87 13.50 -4.32
C LYS A 518 -16.35 13.38 -5.75
N GLN A 519 -17.04 12.64 -6.60
CA GLN A 519 -16.69 12.52 -8.01
C GLN A 519 -16.74 13.90 -8.72
N ALA A 520 -17.76 14.71 -8.44
CA ALA A 520 -17.86 16.06 -8.98
C ALA A 520 -16.69 16.95 -8.51
N TYR A 521 -16.34 16.92 -7.23
CA TYR A 521 -15.17 17.65 -6.72
C TYR A 521 -13.86 17.12 -7.30
N ALA A 522 -13.71 15.81 -7.46
CA ALA A 522 -12.54 15.21 -8.09
C ALA A 522 -12.37 15.74 -9.53
N GLN A 523 -13.45 15.81 -10.30
CA GLN A 523 -13.44 16.39 -11.64
C GLN A 523 -13.05 17.89 -11.60
N PHE A 524 -13.61 18.70 -10.70
CA PHE A 524 -13.26 20.10 -10.58
C PHE A 524 -11.80 20.32 -10.19
N ILE A 525 -11.25 19.45 -9.33
CA ILE A 525 -9.84 19.49 -8.93
C ILE A 525 -8.97 19.17 -10.13
N ASP A 526 -9.31 18.14 -10.90
CA ASP A 526 -8.55 17.72 -12.09
C ASP A 526 -8.55 18.80 -13.19
N GLU A 527 -9.73 19.37 -13.49
CA GLU A 527 -9.86 20.49 -14.44
C GLU A 527 -8.99 21.70 -14.03
N LEU A 528 -8.99 22.02 -12.74
CA LEU A 528 -8.21 23.14 -12.22
C LEU A 528 -6.70 22.82 -12.19
N ASP A 529 -6.32 21.57 -11.93
CA ASP A 529 -4.93 21.13 -12.05
C ASP A 529 -4.43 21.20 -13.49
N GLN A 530 -5.26 20.90 -14.48
CA GLN A 530 -4.90 21.08 -15.89
C GLN A 530 -4.60 22.56 -16.22
N GLU A 531 -5.34 23.51 -15.63
CA GLU A 531 -5.10 24.94 -15.79
C GLU A 531 -3.82 25.38 -15.05
N LEU A 532 -3.69 25.00 -13.79
CA LEU A 532 -2.61 25.43 -12.90
C LEU A 532 -1.29 24.69 -13.11
N ALA A 533 -1.35 23.46 -13.63
CA ALA A 533 -0.22 22.55 -13.77
C ALA A 533 0.58 22.44 -12.45
N MET A 534 -0.03 21.83 -11.44
CA MET A 534 0.55 21.71 -10.11
C MET A 534 1.73 20.72 -10.05
N GLY A 535 1.73 19.74 -10.92
CA GLY A 535 2.77 18.72 -10.96
C GLY A 535 2.73 17.86 -12.20
N SER A 536 3.62 16.92 -12.32
CA SER A 536 3.55 15.78 -13.23
C SER A 536 3.19 14.54 -12.42
N TRP A 537 2.07 13.93 -12.73
CA TRP A 537 1.55 12.70 -12.12
C TRP A 537 2.08 11.54 -12.96
N LEU A 538 3.20 10.93 -12.56
CA LEU A 538 3.99 10.10 -13.46
C LEU A 538 3.33 8.74 -13.74
N PHE A 539 3.36 7.84 -12.76
CA PHE A 539 2.80 6.50 -12.89
C PHE A 539 2.63 5.86 -11.52
N SER A 540 1.71 4.90 -11.43
CA SER A 540 1.50 4.06 -10.27
C SER A 540 2.45 2.86 -10.30
N LEU A 541 2.88 2.39 -9.14
CA LEU A 541 3.62 1.14 -9.04
C LEU A 541 2.69 -0.06 -9.30
N PRO A 542 3.14 -1.07 -10.03
CA PRO A 542 2.42 -2.33 -10.11
C PRO A 542 2.54 -3.09 -8.77
N SER A 543 1.45 -3.65 -8.32
CA SER A 543 1.44 -4.68 -7.28
C SER A 543 1.38 -6.03 -7.97
N LEU A 544 2.52 -6.72 -8.09
CA LEU A 544 2.67 -7.96 -8.83
C LEU A 544 2.94 -9.11 -7.88
N ALA A 545 2.25 -10.22 -8.09
CA ALA A 545 2.52 -11.47 -7.40
C ALA A 545 2.48 -12.65 -8.38
N TYR A 546 3.40 -13.59 -8.21
CA TYR A 546 3.48 -14.80 -8.98
C TYR A 546 3.10 -16.01 -8.12
N PHE A 547 2.37 -16.94 -8.73
CA PHE A 547 1.87 -18.14 -8.09
C PHE A 547 2.13 -19.35 -8.97
N SER A 548 2.55 -20.46 -8.36
CA SER A 548 2.60 -21.74 -9.04
C SER A 548 1.21 -22.16 -9.53
N THR A 549 1.15 -22.89 -10.65
CA THR A 549 -0.10 -23.44 -11.20
C THR A 549 -0.73 -24.53 -10.33
N GLN A 550 -0.10 -24.92 -9.20
CA GLN A 550 -0.76 -25.72 -8.16
C GLN A 550 -1.94 -25.01 -7.51
N PHE A 551 -1.94 -23.67 -7.51
CA PHE A 551 -3.04 -22.87 -6.96
C PHE A 551 -4.16 -22.66 -7.99
N ASP A 552 -5.39 -22.59 -7.52
CA ASP A 552 -6.51 -22.13 -8.34
C ASP A 552 -6.44 -20.60 -8.51
N SER A 553 -6.17 -20.15 -9.73
CA SER A 553 -6.06 -18.74 -10.04
C SER A 553 -7.35 -17.95 -9.77
N ASN A 554 -8.51 -18.59 -9.75
CA ASN A 554 -9.79 -17.93 -9.48
C ASN A 554 -10.02 -17.69 -7.98
N SER A 555 -9.28 -18.41 -7.11
CA SER A 555 -9.36 -18.23 -5.65
C SER A 555 -8.49 -17.09 -5.14
N ILE A 556 -7.57 -16.58 -5.96
CA ILE A 556 -6.59 -15.58 -5.57
C ILE A 556 -6.95 -14.24 -6.19
N ASP A 557 -7.32 -13.29 -5.34
CA ASP A 557 -7.53 -11.90 -5.72
C ASP A 557 -6.52 -11.02 -5.00
N LEU A 558 -5.92 -10.09 -5.75
CA LEU A 558 -5.05 -9.04 -5.21
C LEU A 558 -5.70 -7.68 -5.44
N TYR A 559 -5.66 -6.85 -4.42
CA TYR A 559 -6.23 -5.50 -4.47
C TYR A 559 -5.13 -4.48 -4.19
N GLY A 560 -5.10 -3.42 -4.98
CA GLY A 560 -4.01 -2.43 -4.94
C GLY A 560 -3.91 -1.66 -3.63
N VAL A 561 -4.96 -1.63 -2.83
CA VAL A 561 -5.07 -0.86 -1.58
C VAL A 561 -5.00 -1.73 -0.32
N ALA A 562 -5.12 -3.05 -0.46
CA ALA A 562 -5.06 -3.98 0.67
C ALA A 562 -3.74 -4.76 0.67
N SER A 563 -3.40 -5.37 1.80
CA SER A 563 -2.31 -6.34 1.87
C SER A 563 -2.55 -7.47 0.87
N GLN A 564 -1.50 -7.93 0.21
CA GLN A 564 -1.60 -9.06 -0.71
C GLN A 564 -2.02 -10.37 -0.03
N LEU A 565 -1.91 -10.47 1.28
CA LEU A 565 -2.40 -11.60 2.07
C LEU A 565 -3.81 -11.39 2.64
N SER A 566 -4.48 -10.27 2.36
CA SER A 566 -5.83 -10.00 2.87
C SER A 566 -6.89 -11.02 2.44
N THR A 567 -6.64 -11.76 1.37
CA THR A 567 -7.55 -12.81 0.88
C THR A 567 -7.00 -14.22 1.08
N ILE A 568 -5.92 -14.39 1.86
CA ILE A 568 -5.18 -15.66 1.98
C ILE A 568 -6.06 -16.83 2.44
N GLU A 569 -7.06 -16.58 3.26
CA GLU A 569 -7.99 -17.61 3.70
C GLU A 569 -8.85 -18.20 2.56
N LYS A 570 -9.04 -17.45 1.46
CA LYS A 570 -9.81 -17.86 0.28
C LYS A 570 -8.98 -18.65 -0.73
N TRP A 571 -7.64 -18.62 -0.60
CA TRP A 571 -6.75 -19.26 -1.56
C TRP A 571 -6.89 -20.79 -1.50
N GLN A 572 -6.96 -21.42 -2.65
CA GLN A 572 -7.16 -22.86 -2.79
C GLN A 572 -6.11 -23.46 -3.71
N GLU A 573 -5.80 -24.73 -3.46
CA GLU A 573 -5.08 -25.52 -4.44
C GLU A 573 -6.03 -25.95 -5.55
N LYS A 574 -5.47 -26.10 -6.74
CA LYS A 574 -6.22 -26.59 -7.90
C LYS A 574 -6.67 -28.02 -7.62
N GLN A 575 -7.96 -28.27 -7.73
CA GLN A 575 -8.49 -29.62 -7.66
C GLN A 575 -8.21 -30.35 -8.99
N ASP A 576 -7.63 -31.54 -8.94
CA ASP A 576 -7.34 -32.40 -10.10
C ASP A 576 -8.64 -32.82 -10.85
#